data_0d68ef26ecb9f0b14c69d95a1a31f77c
#
_entry.id   0d68ef26ecb9f0b14c69d95a1a31f77c
#
_cell.length_a   1.000
_cell.length_b   1.000
_cell.length_c   1.000
_cell.angle_alpha   90.00
_cell.angle_beta   90.00
_cell.angle_gamma   90.00
#
_symmetry.space_group_name_H-M   'P 1'
#
loop_
_entity.id
_entity.type
_entity.pdbx_description
1 polymer ?
#
loop_
_entity_poly.entity_id
_entity_poly.type
_entity_poly.pdbx_seq_one_letter_code
_entity_poly.pdbx_strand_id
1 'polypeptide(L)'
;MKDGGGAACELVASNLADKNIRLIGGGLPYVMKGKLVVGDGTDAGAQYLQIDPGVTIYSDSVAGEGASTDLDYVIVPVYSKMLANGAPGAPVTFTTSREVRTSGSSDSSTLNDNITADWGGLVFNGLAYQNKCNFADLGSAACTASGEGASGTYGGTNDADNSGNMFYTVVKYAGRKFNAEDELNGIAFQAVGNKTELDYIQTMNTSDDGIEFFGGSVNAKHLFVVGASDDSIDWTDGWRGKVQHAIIWQRYDSTNQTYSIDRSIEADNYGSDMDRGATNSFGAPLLFSYPKFANLTIVGDTLATNDKTGTAILLREGTGFDGNNMVVALDPHGCLDVDDDTTYDFNGDGTGEDYLSFKKAFWSCSSLTLTTEDGSGPTIAQTETMMTKNGSAAGTNSLTGYCNGANENAVVADDLSADSFFDATAHIGACSGSSADWTANWAVDPSN
;
A
#
# COMPACT_ATOMS: atom_id res chain seq x y z
N MET A 1 17.73 19.53 -13.37
CA MET A 1 16.93 20.35 -12.45
C MET A 1 16.74 21.70 -13.11
N LYS A 2 15.52 22.08 -13.44
CA LYS A 2 15.23 23.22 -14.33
C LYS A 2 15.78 24.58 -13.89
N ASP A 3 15.96 24.85 -12.60
CA ASP A 3 16.32 26.21 -12.14
C ASP A 3 17.38 26.28 -11.03
N GLY A 4 17.99 25.19 -10.64
CA GLY A 4 19.00 25.14 -9.56
C GLY A 4 20.45 24.87 -9.98
N GLY A 5 20.73 24.71 -11.28
CA GLY A 5 22.10 24.66 -11.85
C GLY A 5 23.01 23.51 -11.37
N GLY A 6 22.51 22.55 -10.59
CA GLY A 6 23.30 21.38 -10.21
C GLY A 6 23.36 20.32 -11.31
N ALA A 7 24.53 19.71 -11.51
CA ALA A 7 24.64 18.57 -12.40
C ALA A 7 23.84 17.37 -11.83
N ALA A 8 23.15 16.64 -12.72
CA ALA A 8 22.40 15.43 -12.38
C ALA A 8 22.58 14.37 -13.48
N CYS A 9 22.37 13.10 -13.13
CA CYS A 9 22.30 12.02 -14.10
C CYS A 9 20.85 11.86 -14.55
N GLU A 10 20.56 12.11 -15.82
CA GLU A 10 19.20 11.95 -16.34
C GLU A 10 18.88 10.48 -16.63
N LEU A 11 17.75 10.01 -16.12
CA LEU A 11 17.16 8.72 -16.44
C LEU A 11 16.05 8.97 -17.45
N VAL A 12 16.24 8.43 -18.65
CA VAL A 12 15.26 8.53 -19.74
C VAL A 12 14.90 7.13 -20.24
N ALA A 13 13.73 6.97 -20.84
CA ALA A 13 13.22 5.68 -21.29
C ALA A 13 14.22 4.89 -22.12
N SER A 14 14.95 5.53 -23.02
CA SER A 14 15.99 4.90 -23.86
C SER A 14 17.18 4.30 -23.08
N ASN A 15 17.35 4.69 -21.81
CA ASN A 15 18.42 4.15 -20.98
C ASN A 15 18.03 2.82 -20.32
N LEU A 16 16.73 2.52 -20.19
CA LEU A 16 16.22 1.35 -19.47
C LEU A 16 15.67 0.25 -20.38
N ALA A 17 15.39 0.55 -21.65
CA ALA A 17 14.59 -0.30 -22.52
C ALA A 17 15.24 -1.66 -22.86
N ASP A 18 16.56 -1.74 -22.95
CA ASP A 18 17.27 -2.93 -23.45
C ASP A 18 18.56 -3.24 -22.68
N LYS A 19 18.68 -2.73 -21.45
CA LYS A 19 19.90 -2.86 -20.65
C LYS A 19 19.59 -3.05 -19.17
N ASN A 20 20.40 -3.88 -18.54
CA ASN A 20 20.49 -3.89 -17.09
C ASN A 20 21.21 -2.63 -16.61
N ILE A 21 20.56 -1.87 -15.76
CA ILE A 21 21.09 -0.60 -15.24
C ILE A 21 21.36 -0.73 -13.75
N ARG A 22 22.49 -0.17 -13.30
CA ARG A 22 22.79 0.01 -11.87
C ARG A 22 22.98 1.48 -11.56
N LEU A 23 22.20 1.97 -10.61
CA LEU A 23 22.34 3.31 -10.03
C LEU A 23 23.22 3.20 -8.79
N ILE A 24 24.31 3.95 -8.75
CA ILE A 24 25.29 3.93 -7.66
C ILE A 24 25.18 5.16 -6.78
N GLY A 25 25.28 4.97 -5.48
CA GLY A 25 25.28 6.07 -4.51
C GLY A 25 26.57 6.89 -4.49
N GLY A 26 26.56 8.03 -3.81
CA GLY A 26 27.72 8.89 -3.59
C GLY A 26 28.17 9.73 -4.80
N GLY A 27 27.40 9.72 -5.90
CA GLY A 27 27.63 10.51 -7.10
C GLY A 27 26.67 11.69 -7.25
N LEU A 28 26.39 12.06 -8.49
CA LEU A 28 25.34 13.01 -8.83
C LEU A 28 23.96 12.41 -8.56
N PRO A 29 22.96 13.23 -8.16
CA PRO A 29 21.59 12.76 -8.04
C PRO A 29 21.06 12.28 -9.40
N TYR A 30 20.08 11.39 -9.37
CA TYR A 30 19.37 10.93 -10.55
C TYR A 30 18.07 11.71 -10.73
N VAL A 31 17.74 12.03 -11.97
CA VAL A 31 16.49 12.74 -12.32
C VAL A 31 15.75 11.95 -13.39
N MET A 32 14.51 11.59 -13.11
CA MET A 32 13.62 10.96 -14.09
C MET A 32 13.10 11.97 -15.10
N LYS A 33 12.93 11.50 -16.32
CA LYS A 33 12.35 12.27 -17.44
C LYS A 33 11.31 11.41 -18.15
N GLY A 34 10.05 11.62 -17.80
CA GLY A 34 8.91 10.89 -18.36
C GLY A 34 8.80 9.46 -17.85
N LYS A 35 7.99 8.66 -18.52
CA LYS A 35 7.74 7.25 -18.23
C LYS A 35 9.01 6.40 -18.39
N LEU A 36 9.46 5.80 -17.31
CA LEU A 36 10.58 4.86 -17.32
C LEU A 36 10.07 3.42 -17.31
N VAL A 37 10.48 2.60 -18.26
CA VAL A 37 10.10 1.18 -18.35
C VAL A 37 11.34 0.30 -18.27
N VAL A 38 11.37 -0.66 -17.34
CA VAL A 38 12.47 -1.59 -17.13
C VAL A 38 12.27 -2.82 -18.04
N GLY A 39 12.95 -2.86 -19.19
CA GLY A 39 12.74 -3.92 -20.19
C GLY A 39 11.52 -3.67 -21.08
N ASP A 40 11.07 -4.71 -21.79
CA ASP A 40 10.00 -4.63 -22.78
C ASP A 40 8.73 -5.45 -22.45
N GLY A 41 8.71 -6.11 -21.29
CA GLY A 41 7.57 -6.94 -20.87
C GLY A 41 7.55 -8.33 -21.51
N THR A 42 8.64 -8.77 -22.13
CA THR A 42 8.79 -10.14 -22.64
C THR A 42 9.89 -10.88 -21.90
N ASP A 43 9.82 -12.21 -21.86
CA ASP A 43 10.87 -13.04 -21.22
C ASP A 43 12.24 -12.85 -21.90
N ALA A 44 12.28 -12.66 -23.21
CA ALA A 44 13.50 -12.42 -23.97
C ALA A 44 14.10 -11.02 -23.76
N GLY A 45 13.24 -10.03 -23.45
CA GLY A 45 13.61 -8.64 -23.16
C GLY A 45 13.64 -8.30 -21.67
N ALA A 46 13.64 -9.31 -20.80
CA ALA A 46 13.71 -9.14 -19.36
C ALA A 46 14.97 -8.38 -18.92
N GLN A 47 14.78 -7.32 -18.15
CA GLN A 47 15.85 -6.46 -17.66
C GLN A 47 15.72 -6.23 -16.15
N TYR A 48 16.77 -5.69 -15.55
CA TYR A 48 16.69 -5.22 -14.18
C TYR A 48 17.22 -3.79 -14.00
N LEU A 49 16.59 -3.08 -13.10
CA LEU A 49 17.06 -1.81 -12.55
C LEU A 49 17.56 -2.06 -11.12
N GLN A 50 18.86 -2.06 -10.92
CA GLN A 50 19.48 -2.15 -9.60
C GLN A 50 19.74 -0.76 -9.04
N ILE A 51 19.39 -0.53 -7.79
CA ILE A 51 19.57 0.75 -7.11
C ILE A 51 20.32 0.48 -5.81
N ASP A 52 21.50 1.09 -5.68
CA ASP A 52 22.36 0.90 -4.50
C ASP A 52 21.86 1.72 -3.29
N PRO A 53 22.28 1.38 -2.06
CA PRO A 53 21.93 2.14 -0.87
C PRO A 53 22.29 3.63 -0.97
N GLY A 54 21.39 4.48 -0.45
CA GLY A 54 21.55 5.94 -0.39
C GLY A 54 21.37 6.65 -1.74
N VAL A 55 20.89 5.97 -2.76
CA VAL A 55 20.52 6.61 -4.04
C VAL A 55 19.20 7.35 -3.87
N THR A 56 19.18 8.62 -4.32
CA THR A 56 17.95 9.40 -4.47
C THR A 56 17.66 9.65 -5.94
N ILE A 57 16.42 9.39 -6.32
CA ILE A 57 15.88 9.59 -7.66
C ILE A 57 14.78 10.64 -7.57
N TYR A 58 14.97 11.73 -8.27
CA TYR A 58 14.04 12.86 -8.32
C TYR A 58 13.18 12.79 -9.57
N SER A 59 11.88 13.00 -9.42
CA SER A 59 11.02 13.34 -10.54
C SER A 59 11.26 14.79 -10.96
N ASP A 60 11.34 15.06 -12.27
CA ASP A 60 11.36 16.41 -12.83
C ASP A 60 9.94 16.96 -13.09
N SER A 61 8.94 16.08 -13.14
CA SER A 61 7.53 16.48 -13.20
C SER A 61 7.10 17.08 -11.87
N VAL A 62 6.23 18.08 -11.95
CA VAL A 62 5.72 18.83 -10.80
C VAL A 62 4.25 19.12 -11.02
N ALA A 63 3.41 18.92 -10.03
CA ALA A 63 1.98 19.20 -10.12
C ALA A 63 1.73 20.67 -10.48
N GLY A 64 0.88 20.90 -11.47
CA GLY A 64 0.55 22.24 -11.98
C GLY A 64 1.53 22.81 -13.01
N GLU A 65 2.63 22.15 -13.32
CA GLU A 65 3.59 22.52 -14.35
C GLU A 65 3.52 21.55 -15.54
N GLY A 66 2.88 21.93 -16.64
CA GLY A 66 2.89 21.17 -17.90
C GLY A 66 1.70 20.25 -18.16
N ALA A 67 1.67 19.66 -19.37
CA ALA A 67 0.64 18.71 -19.77
C ALA A 67 0.94 17.29 -19.22
N SER A 68 -0.09 16.45 -19.13
CA SER A 68 0.01 15.05 -18.70
C SER A 68 1.01 14.18 -19.49
N THR A 69 1.50 14.66 -20.64
CA THR A 69 2.51 13.98 -21.45
C THR A 69 3.89 13.94 -20.83
N ASP A 70 4.15 14.74 -19.81
CA ASP A 70 5.44 14.85 -19.12
C ASP A 70 5.41 14.20 -17.72
N LEU A 71 4.45 13.32 -17.46
CA LEU A 71 4.34 12.62 -16.19
C LEU A 71 5.48 11.60 -16.02
N ASP A 72 6.26 11.77 -14.96
CA ASP A 72 7.29 10.84 -14.56
C ASP A 72 6.69 9.70 -13.73
N TYR A 73 6.99 8.48 -14.06
CA TYR A 73 6.68 7.27 -13.27
C TYR A 73 7.53 6.09 -13.73
N VAL A 74 7.61 5.04 -12.90
CA VAL A 74 8.42 3.87 -13.19
C VAL A 74 7.53 2.65 -13.36
N ILE A 75 7.73 1.90 -14.45
CA ILE A 75 7.09 0.61 -14.67
C ILE A 75 8.14 -0.50 -14.64
N VAL A 76 7.87 -1.52 -13.85
CA VAL A 76 8.54 -2.81 -13.87
C VAL A 76 7.58 -3.81 -14.49
N PRO A 77 7.64 -4.05 -15.81
CA PRO A 77 6.71 -4.94 -16.48
C PRO A 77 7.00 -6.40 -16.11
N VAL A 78 6.09 -7.31 -16.50
CA VAL A 78 6.27 -8.75 -16.34
C VAL A 78 7.65 -9.20 -16.81
N TYR A 79 8.23 -10.20 -16.14
CA TYR A 79 9.59 -10.75 -16.32
C TYR A 79 10.73 -9.84 -15.89
N SER A 80 10.56 -8.52 -15.83
CA SER A 80 11.60 -7.57 -15.42
C SER A 80 11.63 -7.38 -13.90
N LYS A 81 12.70 -6.72 -13.39
CA LYS A 81 12.90 -6.58 -11.94
C LYS A 81 13.39 -5.19 -11.56
N MET A 82 12.92 -4.70 -10.43
CA MET A 82 13.59 -3.65 -9.67
C MET A 82 14.31 -4.28 -8.47
N LEU A 83 15.57 -3.90 -8.26
CA LEU A 83 16.40 -4.33 -7.13
C LEU A 83 16.78 -3.09 -6.32
N ALA A 84 15.87 -2.56 -5.53
CA ALA A 84 16.10 -1.41 -4.66
C ALA A 84 16.73 -1.91 -3.35
N ASN A 85 18.06 -1.77 -3.26
CA ASN A 85 18.86 -2.33 -2.17
C ASN A 85 19.23 -1.26 -1.14
N GLY A 86 18.26 -0.55 -0.58
CA GLY A 86 18.49 0.37 0.52
C GLY A 86 19.01 -0.32 1.78
N ALA A 87 19.45 0.47 2.76
CA ALA A 87 19.96 -0.01 4.04
C ALA A 87 19.59 0.95 5.17
N PRO A 88 19.63 0.53 6.44
CA PRO A 88 19.51 1.47 7.55
C PRO A 88 20.49 2.63 7.43
N GLY A 89 20.02 3.87 7.57
CA GLY A 89 20.83 5.10 7.38
C GLY A 89 21.19 5.43 5.93
N ALA A 90 20.81 4.60 4.95
CA ALA A 90 21.05 4.82 3.53
C ALA A 90 19.89 4.28 2.68
N PRO A 91 18.65 4.75 2.87
CA PRO A 91 17.51 4.28 2.10
C PRO A 91 17.65 4.62 0.61
N VAL A 92 16.96 3.87 -0.24
CA VAL A 92 16.67 4.30 -1.61
C VAL A 92 15.47 5.24 -1.53
N THR A 93 15.56 6.42 -2.17
CA THR A 93 14.51 7.43 -2.10
C THR A 93 14.05 7.82 -3.49
N PHE A 94 12.74 7.73 -3.72
CA PHE A 94 12.05 8.31 -4.88
C PHE A 94 11.26 9.52 -4.40
N THR A 95 11.46 10.67 -5.02
CA THR A 95 10.87 11.92 -4.56
C THR A 95 10.76 12.95 -5.68
N THR A 96 10.28 14.14 -5.35
CA THR A 96 10.14 15.27 -6.27
C THR A 96 11.38 16.17 -6.30
N SER A 97 11.67 16.76 -7.46
CA SER A 97 12.71 17.79 -7.60
C SER A 97 12.41 19.08 -6.82
N ARG A 98 11.18 19.28 -6.33
CA ARG A 98 10.85 20.40 -5.43
C ARG A 98 11.70 20.40 -4.18
N GLU A 99 11.98 19.26 -3.60
CA GLU A 99 12.84 19.18 -2.40
C GLU A 99 14.23 19.78 -2.60
N VAL A 100 14.78 19.70 -3.81
CA VAL A 100 16.10 20.27 -4.11
C VAL A 100 15.99 21.74 -4.50
N ARG A 101 14.91 22.12 -5.19
CA ARG A 101 14.67 23.51 -5.59
C ARG A 101 14.47 24.40 -4.38
N THR A 102 13.81 23.91 -3.34
CA THR A 102 13.50 24.67 -2.10
C THR A 102 14.64 24.70 -1.12
N SER A 103 15.51 23.71 -1.07
CA SER A 103 16.67 23.72 -0.16
C SER A 103 17.69 24.83 -0.47
N GLY A 104 17.63 25.43 -1.65
CA GLY A 104 18.44 26.59 -2.07
C GLY A 104 17.71 27.93 -2.08
N SER A 105 16.41 27.96 -1.84
CA SER A 105 15.54 29.13 -1.82
C SER A 105 15.25 29.54 -0.38
N SER A 106 15.22 30.84 -0.11
CA SER A 106 14.71 31.37 1.16
C SER A 106 13.19 31.22 1.32
N ASP A 107 12.53 30.61 0.35
CA ASP A 107 11.11 30.32 0.37
C ASP A 107 10.86 28.87 0.80
N SER A 108 10.95 28.63 2.11
CA SER A 108 10.57 27.36 2.74
C SER A 108 9.05 27.09 2.71
N SER A 109 8.26 28.04 2.18
CA SER A 109 6.80 27.91 2.08
C SER A 109 6.31 26.98 0.96
N THR A 110 7.21 26.43 0.16
CA THR A 110 6.85 25.59 -0.99
C THR A 110 6.99 24.08 -0.77
N LEU A 111 7.62 23.66 0.34
CA LEU A 111 7.53 22.29 0.84
C LEU A 111 6.62 22.31 2.08
N ASN A 112 5.37 22.48 1.88
CA ASN A 112 4.37 22.22 2.90
C ASN A 112 3.92 20.76 2.77
N ASP A 113 3.34 20.24 3.81
CA ASP A 113 2.78 18.86 3.86
C ASP A 113 1.72 18.61 2.76
N ASN A 114 1.38 19.61 1.95
CA ASN A 114 0.40 19.59 0.86
C ASN A 114 0.97 19.20 -0.50
N ILE A 115 2.23 18.81 -0.59
CA ILE A 115 2.77 18.30 -1.84
C ILE A 115 2.35 16.84 -1.98
N THR A 116 1.47 16.61 -2.91
CA THR A 116 1.06 15.30 -3.41
C THR A 116 1.08 15.35 -4.92
N ALA A 117 0.94 14.21 -5.59
CA ALA A 117 0.74 14.16 -7.05
C ALA A 117 1.82 14.86 -7.89
N ASP A 118 3.04 14.98 -7.41
CA ASP A 118 4.10 15.56 -8.25
C ASP A 118 4.53 14.60 -9.37
N TRP A 119 4.42 13.30 -9.14
CA TRP A 119 4.75 12.25 -10.10
C TRP A 119 3.85 11.03 -9.92
N GLY A 120 3.95 10.04 -10.83
CA GLY A 120 2.99 8.94 -10.88
C GLY A 120 3.27 7.78 -9.92
N GLY A 121 4.50 7.64 -9.41
CA GLY A 121 4.83 6.51 -8.52
C GLY A 121 5.47 5.31 -9.22
N LEU A 122 5.39 4.15 -8.56
CA LEU A 122 6.00 2.90 -9.01
C LEU A 122 4.93 1.86 -9.35
N VAL A 123 4.99 1.26 -10.54
CA VAL A 123 4.05 0.22 -10.98
C VAL A 123 4.82 -1.08 -11.28
N PHE A 124 4.40 -2.16 -10.65
CA PHE A 124 4.95 -3.49 -10.84
C PHE A 124 3.90 -4.42 -11.44
N ASN A 125 4.20 -5.01 -12.60
CA ASN A 125 3.35 -6.03 -13.22
C ASN A 125 3.97 -7.41 -13.03
N GLY A 126 3.19 -8.35 -12.53
CA GLY A 126 3.61 -9.73 -12.31
C GLY A 126 2.73 -10.74 -13.05
N LEU A 127 3.05 -12.02 -12.88
CA LEU A 127 2.42 -13.15 -13.55
C LEU A 127 1.65 -14.06 -12.58
N ALA A 128 1.39 -13.62 -11.36
CA ALA A 128 0.61 -14.38 -10.39
C ALA A 128 -0.89 -14.40 -10.75
N TYR A 129 -1.67 -15.19 -10.01
CA TYR A 129 -3.12 -15.22 -10.20
C TYR A 129 -3.76 -13.90 -9.79
N GLN A 130 -4.78 -13.52 -10.52
CA GLN A 130 -5.71 -12.43 -10.22
C GLN A 130 -7.11 -12.80 -10.72
N ASN A 131 -8.14 -12.03 -10.44
CA ASN A 131 -9.51 -12.39 -10.82
C ASN A 131 -10.24 -11.36 -11.71
N LYS A 132 -9.58 -10.28 -12.14
CA LYS A 132 -10.09 -9.28 -13.08
C LYS A 132 -9.97 -9.74 -14.53
N CYS A 133 -10.77 -10.74 -14.91
CA CYS A 133 -10.81 -11.31 -16.26
C CYS A 133 -12.19 -11.88 -16.55
N ASN A 134 -12.39 -12.47 -17.74
CA ASN A 134 -13.62 -13.20 -17.99
C ASN A 134 -13.74 -14.39 -17.04
N PHE A 135 -14.94 -14.68 -16.56
CA PHE A 135 -15.18 -15.77 -15.60
C PHE A 135 -14.67 -17.14 -16.11
N ALA A 136 -14.78 -17.38 -17.42
CA ALA A 136 -14.28 -18.61 -18.04
C ALA A 136 -12.75 -18.74 -18.04
N ASP A 137 -12.02 -17.64 -17.86
CA ASP A 137 -10.57 -17.59 -17.87
C ASP A 137 -9.96 -17.66 -16.45
N LEU A 138 -10.79 -17.58 -15.41
CA LEU A 138 -10.34 -17.63 -14.02
C LEU A 138 -9.45 -18.86 -13.75
N GLY A 139 -8.29 -18.61 -13.11
CA GLY A 139 -7.34 -19.67 -12.78
C GLY A 139 -6.50 -20.17 -13.97
N SER A 140 -6.61 -19.56 -15.13
CA SER A 140 -5.82 -19.88 -16.32
C SER A 140 -4.84 -18.76 -16.70
N ALA A 141 -3.89 -19.05 -17.58
CA ALA A 141 -2.96 -18.06 -18.11
C ALA A 141 -3.62 -16.98 -18.99
N ALA A 142 -4.88 -17.17 -19.39
CA ALA A 142 -5.67 -16.18 -20.12
C ALA A 142 -6.30 -15.13 -19.19
N CYS A 143 -6.31 -15.39 -17.88
CA CYS A 143 -6.78 -14.42 -16.88
C CYS A 143 -5.76 -13.30 -16.71
N THR A 144 -5.84 -12.29 -17.55
CA THR A 144 -4.97 -11.12 -17.56
C THR A 144 -5.78 -9.84 -17.59
N ALA A 145 -5.22 -8.74 -17.06
CA ALA A 145 -5.84 -7.42 -17.06
C ALA A 145 -4.87 -6.35 -17.57
N SER A 146 -5.39 -5.20 -17.94
CA SER A 146 -4.58 -4.01 -18.26
C SER A 146 -4.24 -3.27 -16.99
N GLY A 147 -2.97 -2.93 -16.84
CA GLY A 147 -2.49 -2.19 -15.69
C GLY A 147 -2.69 -0.68 -15.81
N GLU A 148 -2.70 -0.02 -14.67
CA GLU A 148 -2.81 1.42 -14.55
C GLU A 148 -1.66 2.17 -15.23
N GLY A 149 -1.87 3.44 -15.57
CA GLY A 149 -0.87 4.28 -16.22
C GLY A 149 -0.40 3.71 -17.56
N ALA A 150 -1.22 2.91 -18.24
CA ALA A 150 -0.83 2.17 -19.43
C ALA A 150 0.49 1.38 -19.19
N SER A 151 0.60 0.72 -18.04
CA SER A 151 1.78 -0.06 -17.63
C SER A 151 1.92 -1.39 -18.39
N GLY A 152 0.92 -1.79 -19.15
CA GLY A 152 0.89 -3.05 -19.89
C GLY A 152 -0.04 -4.06 -19.24
N THR A 153 0.17 -5.33 -19.55
CA THR A 153 -0.69 -6.44 -19.09
C THR A 153 -0.06 -7.12 -17.88
N TYR A 154 -0.89 -7.50 -16.91
CA TYR A 154 -0.49 -8.28 -15.75
C TYR A 154 -1.41 -9.50 -15.53
N GLY A 155 -1.00 -10.44 -14.70
CA GLY A 155 -1.75 -11.65 -14.39
C GLY A 155 -1.26 -12.88 -15.13
N GLY A 156 -1.63 -14.04 -14.62
CA GLY A 156 -1.21 -15.34 -15.13
C GLY A 156 -1.50 -16.46 -14.14
N THR A 157 -0.56 -17.39 -13.98
CA THR A 157 -0.71 -18.56 -13.11
C THR A 157 0.52 -18.85 -12.25
N ASN A 158 1.44 -17.89 -12.14
CA ASN A 158 2.71 -18.07 -11.44
C ASN A 158 2.76 -17.29 -10.12
N ASP A 159 2.18 -17.83 -9.05
CA ASP A 159 2.28 -17.22 -7.71
C ASP A 159 3.74 -17.12 -7.21
N ALA A 160 4.69 -17.82 -7.82
CA ALA A 160 6.11 -17.69 -7.55
C ALA A 160 6.82 -16.69 -8.46
N ASP A 161 6.09 -15.81 -9.12
CA ASP A 161 6.64 -14.68 -9.87
C ASP A 161 7.53 -13.80 -8.99
N ASN A 162 8.51 -13.15 -9.63
CA ASN A 162 9.52 -12.36 -8.93
C ASN A 162 9.84 -11.08 -9.70
N SER A 163 9.30 -9.97 -9.27
CA SER A 163 9.56 -8.62 -9.80
C SER A 163 10.74 -7.91 -9.13
N GLY A 164 11.53 -8.63 -8.30
CA GLY A 164 12.73 -8.11 -7.66
C GLY A 164 12.60 -7.94 -6.15
N ASN A 165 13.17 -6.87 -5.63
CA ASN A 165 13.11 -6.55 -4.21
C ASN A 165 13.06 -5.04 -3.96
N MET A 166 12.46 -4.67 -2.85
CA MET A 166 12.54 -3.32 -2.27
C MET A 166 12.91 -3.45 -0.79
N PHE A 167 14.07 -2.92 -0.44
CA PHE A 167 14.55 -2.87 0.94
C PHE A 167 14.89 -1.43 1.33
N TYR A 168 14.41 -0.98 2.48
CA TYR A 168 14.62 0.38 2.98
C TYR A 168 14.39 1.42 1.89
N THR A 169 13.18 1.41 1.35
CA THR A 169 12.79 2.25 0.22
C THR A 169 11.73 3.27 0.64
N VAL A 170 11.94 4.53 0.29
CA VAL A 170 11.05 5.65 0.57
C VAL A 170 10.50 6.21 -0.73
N VAL A 171 9.19 6.31 -0.86
CA VAL A 171 8.47 6.88 -2.00
C VAL A 171 7.62 8.06 -1.52
N LYS A 172 7.87 9.26 -2.04
CA LYS A 172 7.19 10.48 -1.58
C LYS A 172 6.56 11.25 -2.72
N TYR A 173 5.41 11.89 -2.41
CA TYR A 173 4.73 12.86 -3.28
C TYR A 173 4.29 12.31 -4.64
N ALA A 174 4.01 11.01 -4.67
CA ALA A 174 3.52 10.29 -5.84
C ALA A 174 1.97 10.30 -5.93
N GLY A 175 1.40 9.45 -6.76
CA GLY A 175 -0.04 9.25 -6.85
C GLY A 175 -0.73 10.21 -7.83
N ARG A 176 -0.05 10.66 -8.89
CA ARG A 176 -0.64 11.61 -9.84
C ARG A 176 -1.62 10.93 -10.78
N LYS A 177 -2.81 11.53 -10.94
CA LYS A 177 -3.79 11.09 -11.93
C LYS A 177 -3.21 11.09 -13.34
N PHE A 178 -3.31 9.95 -14.00
CA PHE A 178 -2.93 9.78 -15.40
C PHE A 178 -4.01 10.36 -16.34
N ASN A 179 -5.27 10.13 -16.02
CA ASN A 179 -6.44 10.71 -16.65
C ASN A 179 -7.62 10.76 -15.66
N ALA A 180 -8.85 11.00 -16.10
CA ALA A 180 -10.02 11.12 -15.22
C ALA A 180 -10.49 9.79 -14.61
N GLU A 181 -10.07 8.66 -15.18
CA GLU A 181 -10.51 7.30 -14.84
C GLU A 181 -9.35 6.37 -14.45
N ASP A 182 -8.12 6.88 -14.43
CA ASP A 182 -6.89 6.10 -14.26
C ASP A 182 -5.94 6.94 -13.38
N GLU A 183 -5.85 6.57 -12.14
CA GLU A 183 -5.03 7.21 -11.13
C GLU A 183 -3.78 6.34 -10.89
N LEU A 184 -2.70 6.94 -10.48
CA LEU A 184 -1.48 6.24 -10.14
C LEU A 184 -1.24 6.35 -8.64
N ASN A 185 -0.87 5.25 -8.04
CA ASN A 185 -0.63 5.12 -6.61
C ASN A 185 0.80 5.52 -6.21
N GLY A 186 1.07 5.57 -4.93
CA GLY A 186 2.45 5.60 -4.46
C GLY A 186 3.23 4.40 -5.00
N ILE A 187 2.71 3.20 -4.75
CA ILE A 187 3.21 1.94 -5.31
C ILE A 187 2.03 1.04 -5.67
N ALA A 188 1.93 0.60 -6.93
CA ALA A 188 0.98 -0.39 -7.40
C ALA A 188 1.66 -1.74 -7.64
N PHE A 189 1.15 -2.82 -7.01
CA PHE A 189 1.58 -4.19 -7.23
C PHE A 189 0.48 -4.98 -7.96
N GLN A 190 0.61 -5.17 -9.26
CA GLN A 190 -0.39 -5.77 -10.13
C GLN A 190 -0.02 -7.23 -10.42
N ALA A 191 -0.73 -8.18 -9.84
CA ALA A 191 -0.49 -9.64 -9.88
C ALA A 191 0.98 -10.03 -9.59
N VAL A 192 1.63 -9.33 -8.66
CA VAL A 192 3.00 -9.63 -8.26
C VAL A 192 3.04 -10.88 -7.38
N GLY A 193 4.00 -11.77 -7.63
CA GLY A 193 4.12 -13.05 -6.95
C GLY A 193 4.97 -13.02 -5.68
N ASN A 194 4.88 -14.12 -4.91
CA ASN A 194 5.46 -14.25 -3.56
C ASN A 194 6.98 -14.45 -3.49
N LYS A 195 7.68 -14.42 -4.63
CA LYS A 195 9.15 -14.37 -4.67
C LYS A 195 9.70 -12.97 -4.81
N THR A 196 8.84 -11.98 -4.94
CA THR A 196 9.21 -10.57 -4.78
C THR A 196 9.39 -10.28 -3.31
N GLU A 197 10.49 -9.64 -2.93
CA GLU A 197 10.86 -9.41 -1.54
C GLU A 197 10.64 -7.93 -1.17
N LEU A 198 9.73 -7.68 -0.25
CA LEU A 198 9.36 -6.33 0.20
C LEU A 198 9.58 -6.21 1.70
N ASP A 199 10.52 -5.34 2.11
CA ASP A 199 10.81 -5.11 3.52
C ASP A 199 11.34 -3.69 3.78
N TYR A 200 10.81 -3.02 4.80
CA TYR A 200 11.12 -1.64 5.15
C TYR A 200 10.80 -0.65 4.01
N ILE A 201 9.51 -0.48 3.74
CA ILE A 201 9.00 0.41 2.69
C ILE A 201 8.18 1.52 3.34
N GLN A 202 8.46 2.76 2.96
CA GLN A 202 7.64 3.92 3.30
C GLN A 202 7.04 4.54 2.05
N THR A 203 5.73 4.83 2.09
CA THR A 203 5.09 5.80 1.21
C THR A 203 4.66 7.01 2.02
N MET A 204 4.78 8.20 1.46
CA MET A 204 4.49 9.44 2.17
C MET A 204 3.91 10.51 1.25
N ASN A 205 2.78 11.09 1.67
CA ASN A 205 2.09 12.17 0.98
C ASN A 205 1.78 11.82 -0.49
N THR A 206 1.08 10.73 -0.71
CA THR A 206 0.55 10.32 -2.00
C THR A 206 -0.79 11.00 -2.27
N SER A 207 -1.11 11.27 -3.53
CA SER A 207 -2.38 11.92 -3.92
C SER A 207 -3.52 10.93 -4.10
N ASP A 208 -3.19 9.73 -4.33
CA ASP A 208 -4.03 8.56 -4.39
C ASP A 208 -3.56 7.59 -3.30
N ASP A 209 -3.70 6.30 -3.47
CA ASP A 209 -3.31 5.35 -2.45
C ASP A 209 -1.82 5.38 -2.12
N GLY A 210 -1.53 5.02 -0.88
CA GLY A 210 -0.16 4.79 -0.45
C GLY A 210 0.44 3.58 -1.16
N ILE A 211 -0.19 2.43 -1.01
CA ILE A 211 0.17 1.16 -1.65
C ILE A 211 -1.10 0.43 -2.04
N GLU A 212 -1.21 0.03 -3.32
CA GLU A 212 -2.33 -0.77 -3.79
C GLU A 212 -1.89 -2.11 -4.37
N PHE A 213 -2.68 -3.16 -4.07
CA PHE A 213 -2.45 -4.54 -4.51
C PHE A 213 -3.59 -5.04 -5.40
N PHE A 214 -3.31 -5.24 -6.68
CA PHE A 214 -4.23 -5.77 -7.67
C PHE A 214 -4.00 -7.27 -7.88
N GLY A 215 -4.65 -8.11 -7.12
CA GLY A 215 -4.39 -9.55 -7.21
C GLY A 215 -2.99 -9.97 -6.80
N GLY A 216 -2.60 -11.19 -7.15
CA GLY A 216 -1.30 -11.73 -6.84
C GLY A 216 -1.16 -12.28 -5.42
N SER A 217 0.09 -12.50 -5.03
CA SER A 217 0.44 -13.15 -3.77
C SER A 217 1.69 -12.57 -3.10
N VAL A 218 2.10 -11.37 -3.50
CA VAL A 218 3.26 -10.70 -2.92
C VAL A 218 3.06 -10.45 -1.43
N ASN A 219 4.12 -10.67 -0.67
CA ASN A 219 4.14 -10.46 0.78
C ASN A 219 5.04 -9.28 1.13
N ALA A 220 4.74 -8.59 2.24
CA ALA A 220 5.55 -7.48 2.69
C ALA A 220 5.77 -7.49 4.20
N LYS A 221 6.92 -7.00 4.65
CA LYS A 221 7.18 -6.67 6.05
C LYS A 221 7.57 -5.20 6.19
N HIS A 222 7.35 -4.65 7.37
CA HIS A 222 7.72 -3.29 7.78
C HIS A 222 7.26 -2.22 6.76
N LEU A 223 5.94 -2.10 6.61
CA LEU A 223 5.33 -1.03 5.81
C LEU A 223 5.03 0.19 6.68
N PHE A 224 5.39 1.36 6.21
CA PHE A 224 5.07 2.63 6.85
C PHE A 224 4.38 3.57 5.85
N VAL A 225 3.07 3.67 5.93
CA VAL A 225 2.26 4.52 5.06
C VAL A 225 1.82 5.76 5.81
N VAL A 226 2.11 6.94 5.27
CA VAL A 226 1.88 8.23 5.92
C VAL A 226 1.21 9.21 4.98
N GLY A 227 0.03 9.68 5.34
CA GLY A 227 -0.61 10.82 4.68
C GLY A 227 -0.97 10.55 3.22
N ALA A 228 -1.50 9.39 2.89
CA ALA A 228 -2.16 9.16 1.61
C ALA A 228 -3.46 9.98 1.55
N SER A 229 -3.80 10.51 0.37
CA SER A 229 -4.98 11.37 0.23
C SER A 229 -6.24 10.60 -0.11
N ASP A 230 -6.13 9.41 -0.62
CA ASP A 230 -7.19 8.42 -0.70
C ASP A 230 -6.92 7.34 0.35
N ASP A 231 -6.72 6.10 -0.01
CA ASP A 231 -6.51 5.04 0.95
C ASP A 231 -5.03 4.80 1.26
N SER A 232 -4.72 4.41 2.48
CA SER A 232 -3.31 4.17 2.82
C SER A 232 -2.82 2.84 2.27
N ILE A 233 -3.60 1.78 2.44
CA ILE A 233 -3.40 0.47 1.80
C ILE A 233 -4.72 0.05 1.20
N ASP A 234 -4.73 -0.17 -0.11
CA ASP A 234 -5.86 -0.74 -0.82
C ASP A 234 -5.52 -2.11 -1.42
N TRP A 235 -6.54 -2.94 -1.60
CA TRP A 235 -6.42 -4.17 -2.38
C TRP A 235 -7.71 -4.57 -3.07
N THR A 236 -7.53 -5.13 -4.26
CA THR A 236 -8.62 -5.65 -5.09
C THR A 236 -8.17 -6.87 -5.92
N ASP A 237 -8.96 -7.29 -6.85
CA ASP A 237 -8.63 -8.24 -7.94
C ASP A 237 -8.10 -9.60 -7.46
N GLY A 238 -8.39 -10.01 -6.21
CA GLY A 238 -7.97 -11.31 -5.70
C GLY A 238 -6.58 -11.35 -5.09
N TRP A 239 -6.11 -10.29 -4.44
CA TRP A 239 -4.85 -10.32 -3.71
C TRP A 239 -4.90 -11.23 -2.47
N ARG A 240 -3.87 -12.08 -2.30
CA ARG A 240 -3.79 -13.12 -1.25
C ARG A 240 -2.43 -13.12 -0.55
N GLY A 241 -1.83 -11.96 -0.46
CA GLY A 241 -0.54 -11.77 0.20
C GLY A 241 -0.63 -11.73 1.72
N LYS A 242 0.53 -11.53 2.34
CA LYS A 242 0.68 -11.40 3.78
C LYS A 242 1.47 -10.15 4.11
N VAL A 243 1.06 -9.46 5.17
CA VAL A 243 1.77 -8.28 5.68
C VAL A 243 2.05 -8.46 7.16
N GLN A 244 3.26 -8.14 7.59
CA GLN A 244 3.60 -8.06 9.02
C GLN A 244 4.38 -6.78 9.31
N HIS A 245 4.14 -6.20 10.50
CA HIS A 245 4.74 -4.94 10.95
C HIS A 245 4.37 -3.77 10.03
N ALA A 246 3.09 -3.44 9.96
CA ALA A 246 2.64 -2.28 9.21
C ALA A 246 2.22 -1.13 10.15
N ILE A 247 2.58 0.08 9.78
CA ILE A 247 2.11 1.31 10.39
C ILE A 247 1.40 2.11 9.31
N ILE A 248 0.16 2.49 9.58
CA ILE A 248 -0.58 3.46 8.81
C ILE A 248 -0.79 4.67 9.72
N TRP A 249 -0.32 5.82 9.28
CA TRP A 249 -0.51 7.07 10.00
C TRP A 249 -1.18 8.10 9.10
N GLN A 250 -2.46 8.25 9.27
CA GLN A 250 -3.20 9.31 8.60
C GLN A 250 -2.80 10.65 9.23
N ARG A 251 -2.39 11.60 8.41
CA ARG A 251 -2.03 12.96 8.85
C ARG A 251 -2.88 13.98 8.13
N TYR A 252 -3.51 14.83 8.91
CA TYR A 252 -4.23 15.99 8.43
C TYR A 252 -3.38 17.25 8.65
N ASP A 253 -3.11 18.00 7.59
CA ASP A 253 -2.55 19.33 7.73
C ASP A 253 -3.63 20.35 8.03
N SER A 254 -3.74 20.76 9.30
CA SER A 254 -4.68 21.77 9.76
C SER A 254 -4.47 23.15 9.11
N THR A 255 -3.32 23.39 8.46
CA THR A 255 -2.97 24.70 7.90
C THR A 255 -3.65 24.93 6.55
N ASN A 256 -3.85 23.90 5.76
CA ASN A 256 -4.33 24.02 4.39
C ASN A 256 -5.67 23.33 4.08
N GLN A 257 -6.21 22.52 4.98
CA GLN A 257 -7.54 21.88 4.90
C GLN A 257 -7.86 21.16 3.56
N THR A 258 -6.86 20.70 2.84
CA THR A 258 -7.01 20.23 1.45
C THR A 258 -6.79 18.73 1.27
N TYR A 259 -6.41 18.00 2.31
CA TYR A 259 -6.30 16.56 2.21
C TYR A 259 -7.65 15.89 2.42
N SER A 260 -8.04 15.16 1.43
CA SER A 260 -9.05 14.16 1.53
C SER A 260 -8.35 12.90 2.02
N ILE A 261 -8.35 12.62 3.30
CA ILE A 261 -8.01 11.31 3.81
C ILE A 261 -9.28 10.50 3.72
N ASP A 262 -9.27 9.39 2.99
CA ASP A 262 -10.43 8.50 2.96
C ASP A 262 -10.26 7.41 4.02
N ARG A 263 -9.66 6.29 3.72
CA ARG A 263 -9.52 5.18 4.66
C ARG A 263 -8.07 4.84 4.94
N SER A 264 -7.83 4.17 6.05
CA SER A 264 -6.53 3.54 6.29
C SER A 264 -6.38 2.26 5.49
N ILE A 265 -7.47 1.52 5.34
CA ILE A 265 -7.59 0.34 4.47
C ILE A 265 -8.93 0.40 3.76
N GLU A 266 -8.89 0.36 2.43
CA GLU A 266 -10.00 -0.07 1.59
C GLU A 266 -9.73 -1.49 1.09
N ALA A 267 -10.78 -2.31 0.99
CA ALA A 267 -10.59 -3.73 0.76
C ALA A 267 -11.70 -4.28 -0.12
N ASP A 268 -11.33 -4.57 -1.36
CA ASP A 268 -12.23 -5.04 -2.39
C ASP A 268 -11.87 -6.44 -2.91
N ASN A 269 -12.71 -6.97 -3.76
CA ASN A 269 -12.43 -8.15 -4.55
C ASN A 269 -12.39 -7.80 -6.04
N TYR A 270 -13.51 -7.87 -6.76
CA TYR A 270 -13.59 -7.43 -8.15
C TYR A 270 -14.97 -6.87 -8.47
N GLY A 271 -15.15 -5.60 -8.31
CA GLY A 271 -16.32 -4.84 -8.72
C GLY A 271 -17.66 -5.54 -8.37
N SER A 272 -18.55 -5.64 -9.31
CA SER A 272 -19.88 -6.24 -9.11
C SER A 272 -19.92 -7.77 -8.98
N ASP A 273 -18.82 -8.47 -9.16
CA ASP A 273 -18.70 -9.91 -9.03
C ASP A 273 -18.12 -10.30 -7.67
N MET A 274 -18.79 -9.93 -6.59
CA MET A 274 -18.33 -9.97 -5.19
C MET A 274 -17.78 -11.33 -4.75
N ASP A 275 -18.36 -12.43 -5.17
CA ASP A 275 -17.92 -13.80 -4.86
C ASP A 275 -16.93 -14.37 -5.89
N ARG A 276 -16.38 -13.51 -6.77
CA ARG A 276 -15.55 -13.94 -7.89
C ARG A 276 -14.29 -14.67 -7.43
N GLY A 277 -14.15 -15.88 -7.91
CA GLY A 277 -13.02 -16.74 -7.57
C GLY A 277 -13.23 -17.66 -6.38
N ALA A 278 -14.27 -17.47 -5.55
CA ALA A 278 -14.60 -18.40 -4.47
C ALA A 278 -15.39 -19.62 -4.93
N THR A 279 -16.30 -19.41 -5.86
CA THR A 279 -17.20 -20.46 -6.37
C THR A 279 -16.62 -21.28 -7.51
N ASN A 280 -15.35 -21.02 -7.91
CA ASN A 280 -14.82 -21.69 -9.08
C ASN A 280 -14.59 -23.20 -8.84
N SER A 281 -15.22 -23.99 -9.69
CA SER A 281 -15.09 -25.45 -9.71
C SER A 281 -13.79 -25.94 -10.37
N PHE A 282 -12.82 -25.07 -10.65
CA PHE A 282 -11.66 -25.38 -11.48
C PHE A 282 -10.48 -26.01 -10.75
N GLY A 283 -10.61 -26.32 -9.45
CA GLY A 283 -9.50 -26.92 -8.67
C GLY A 283 -8.31 -25.97 -8.46
N ALA A 284 -8.46 -24.71 -8.86
CA ALA A 284 -7.51 -23.66 -8.56
C ALA A 284 -7.64 -23.23 -7.10
N PRO A 285 -6.61 -22.60 -6.51
CA PRO A 285 -6.75 -21.95 -5.22
C PRO A 285 -7.91 -20.95 -5.27
N LEU A 286 -8.56 -20.72 -4.12
CA LEU A 286 -9.54 -19.63 -4.00
C LEU A 286 -8.88 -18.34 -4.52
N LEU A 287 -9.53 -17.66 -5.47
CA LEU A 287 -8.94 -16.52 -6.17
C LEU A 287 -9.54 -15.17 -5.77
N PHE A 288 -10.42 -15.15 -4.77
CA PHE A 288 -10.91 -13.90 -4.20
C PHE A 288 -9.84 -13.25 -3.31
N SER A 289 -9.97 -11.96 -3.06
CA SER A 289 -9.07 -11.23 -2.16
C SER A 289 -9.17 -11.77 -0.74
N TYR A 290 -8.06 -12.27 -0.19
CA TYR A 290 -8.02 -12.81 1.17
C TYR A 290 -6.61 -12.66 1.77
N PRO A 291 -6.16 -11.44 2.00
CA PRO A 291 -4.86 -11.21 2.63
C PRO A 291 -4.86 -11.52 4.13
N LYS A 292 -3.64 -11.66 4.67
CA LYS A 292 -3.40 -11.83 6.10
C LYS A 292 -2.50 -10.72 6.62
N PHE A 293 -2.96 -10.02 7.64
CA PHE A 293 -2.18 -9.00 8.31
C PHE A 293 -1.84 -9.41 9.74
N ALA A 294 -0.63 -9.06 10.17
CA ALA A 294 -0.21 -9.22 11.56
C ALA A 294 0.61 -8.01 12.03
N ASN A 295 0.50 -7.68 13.30
CA ASN A 295 1.24 -6.57 13.91
C ASN A 295 1.05 -5.25 13.14
N LEU A 296 -0.21 -4.91 12.88
CA LEU A 296 -0.63 -3.67 12.22
C LEU A 296 -1.00 -2.63 13.28
N THR A 297 -0.50 -1.41 13.13
CA THR A 297 -0.99 -0.23 13.86
C THR A 297 -1.57 0.77 12.88
N ILE A 298 -2.84 1.13 13.06
CA ILE A 298 -3.50 2.23 12.37
C ILE A 298 -3.68 3.37 13.37
N VAL A 299 -3.23 4.56 12.98
CA VAL A 299 -3.42 5.81 13.70
C VAL A 299 -4.15 6.78 12.79
N GLY A 300 -5.42 6.98 13.05
CA GLY A 300 -6.23 7.99 12.38
C GLY A 300 -5.86 9.40 12.81
N ASP A 301 -6.43 10.39 12.15
CA ASP A 301 -6.27 11.81 12.54
C ASP A 301 -7.59 12.39 13.05
N THR A 302 -7.63 12.67 14.34
CA THR A 302 -8.82 13.23 15.01
C THR A 302 -9.20 14.64 14.52
N LEU A 303 -8.35 15.28 13.75
CA LEU A 303 -8.61 16.59 13.13
C LEU A 303 -9.23 16.47 11.73
N ALA A 304 -9.24 15.27 11.14
CA ALA A 304 -9.91 15.00 9.87
C ALA A 304 -11.42 15.13 10.07
N THR A 305 -11.96 16.30 9.76
CA THR A 305 -13.40 16.61 9.83
C THR A 305 -14.04 16.64 8.44
N ASN A 306 -13.33 16.13 7.42
CA ASN A 306 -13.74 16.24 6.03
C ASN A 306 -14.81 15.22 5.65
N ASP A 307 -15.61 15.59 4.66
CA ASP A 307 -16.82 14.94 4.18
C ASP A 307 -16.62 13.54 3.53
N LYS A 308 -15.40 13.06 3.42
CA LYS A 308 -15.17 11.66 3.15
C LYS A 308 -15.31 10.92 4.47
N THR A 309 -16.40 10.23 4.61
CA THR A 309 -16.90 9.64 5.86
C THR A 309 -16.35 8.22 6.07
N GLY A 310 -15.09 7.99 5.71
CA GLY A 310 -14.50 6.67 5.80
C GLY A 310 -14.24 6.23 7.25
N THR A 311 -14.46 4.95 7.52
CA THR A 311 -13.91 4.27 8.69
C THR A 311 -12.43 3.98 8.48
N ALA A 312 -11.70 3.62 9.55
CA ALA A 312 -10.30 3.22 9.41
C ALA A 312 -10.13 2.02 8.46
N ILE A 313 -11.05 1.07 8.50
CA ILE A 313 -11.04 -0.12 7.64
C ILE A 313 -12.42 -0.28 7.01
N LEU A 314 -12.47 -0.37 5.68
CA LEU A 314 -13.64 -0.78 4.91
C LEU A 314 -13.37 -2.12 4.25
N LEU A 315 -14.28 -3.09 4.43
CA LEU A 315 -14.27 -4.40 3.77
C LEU A 315 -15.54 -4.56 2.96
N ARG A 316 -15.43 -4.76 1.65
CA ARG A 316 -16.57 -4.86 0.74
C ARG A 316 -16.33 -5.79 -0.45
N GLU A 317 -17.34 -5.96 -1.28
CA GLU A 317 -17.29 -6.70 -2.56
C GLU A 317 -16.80 -8.15 -2.44
N GLY A 318 -17.08 -8.82 -1.32
CA GLY A 318 -16.70 -10.21 -1.11
C GLY A 318 -15.23 -10.44 -0.79
N THR A 319 -14.51 -9.43 -0.29
CA THR A 319 -13.16 -9.63 0.21
C THR A 319 -13.15 -10.45 1.50
N GLY A 320 -12.10 -11.24 1.71
CA GLY A 320 -11.76 -11.79 3.02
C GLY A 320 -10.68 -10.97 3.69
N PHE A 321 -10.54 -11.14 5.01
CA PHE A 321 -9.49 -10.51 5.80
C PHE A 321 -9.14 -11.34 7.04
N ASP A 322 -7.86 -11.66 7.24
CA ASP A 322 -7.36 -12.32 8.45
C ASP A 322 -6.41 -11.36 9.19
N GLY A 323 -6.95 -10.60 10.14
CA GLY A 323 -6.24 -9.59 10.92
C GLY A 323 -5.86 -10.10 12.31
N ASN A 324 -4.56 -10.14 12.61
CA ASN A 324 -4.02 -10.65 13.86
C ASN A 324 -3.11 -9.62 14.54
N ASN A 325 -3.16 -9.53 15.87
CA ASN A 325 -2.26 -8.65 16.63
C ASN A 325 -2.30 -7.19 16.14
N MET A 326 -3.50 -6.61 16.03
CA MET A 326 -3.71 -5.29 15.46
C MET A 326 -3.98 -4.22 16.52
N VAL A 327 -3.65 -2.98 16.22
CA VAL A 327 -4.10 -1.78 16.96
C VAL A 327 -4.71 -0.82 15.95
N VAL A 328 -5.96 -0.42 16.17
CA VAL A 328 -6.67 0.59 15.37
C VAL A 328 -7.15 1.69 16.30
N ALA A 329 -6.65 2.90 16.11
CA ALA A 329 -6.88 3.99 17.06
C ALA A 329 -7.04 5.35 16.37
N LEU A 330 -7.72 6.26 17.08
CA LEU A 330 -7.85 7.68 16.78
C LEU A 330 -8.61 8.01 15.49
N ASP A 331 -9.29 7.03 14.88
CA ASP A 331 -10.16 7.34 13.76
C ASP A 331 -11.40 8.14 14.24
N PRO A 332 -11.71 9.27 13.59
CA PRO A 332 -12.81 10.15 14.03
C PRO A 332 -14.20 9.60 13.71
N HIS A 333 -14.30 8.67 12.78
CA HIS A 333 -15.59 8.10 12.33
C HIS A 333 -15.83 6.72 12.93
N GLY A 334 -15.00 5.73 12.60
CA GLY A 334 -15.14 4.37 13.11
C GLY A 334 -13.92 3.50 12.81
N CYS A 335 -13.81 2.38 13.53
CA CYS A 335 -12.69 1.47 13.31
C CYS A 335 -12.89 0.55 12.10
N LEU A 336 -14.10 0.02 11.93
CA LEU A 336 -14.38 -1.00 10.91
C LEU A 336 -15.77 -0.78 10.31
N ASP A 337 -15.85 -0.86 9.00
CA ASP A 337 -17.05 -1.04 8.23
C ASP A 337 -16.97 -2.34 7.42
N VAL A 338 -18.03 -3.13 7.44
CA VAL A 338 -18.17 -4.32 6.60
C VAL A 338 -19.39 -4.09 5.75
N ASP A 339 -19.15 -3.79 4.50
CA ASP A 339 -20.20 -3.49 3.54
C ASP A 339 -20.61 -4.76 2.82
N ASP A 340 -21.89 -4.83 2.44
CA ASP A 340 -22.61 -5.90 1.78
C ASP A 340 -22.66 -7.28 2.49
N ASP A 341 -23.73 -8.02 2.16
CA ASP A 341 -24.00 -9.36 2.72
C ASP A 341 -22.94 -10.38 2.29
N THR A 342 -22.41 -10.27 1.07
CA THR A 342 -21.46 -11.25 0.51
C THR A 342 -20.11 -11.16 1.22
N THR A 343 -19.69 -9.99 1.65
CA THR A 343 -18.45 -9.80 2.43
C THR A 343 -18.60 -10.43 3.82
N TYR A 344 -19.76 -10.27 4.48
CA TYR A 344 -19.97 -10.80 5.82
C TYR A 344 -20.28 -12.30 5.83
N ASP A 345 -21.18 -12.75 4.95
CA ASP A 345 -21.68 -14.14 4.84
C ASP A 345 -21.41 -14.67 3.44
N PHE A 346 -20.12 -14.92 3.18
CA PHE A 346 -19.60 -15.21 1.86
C PHE A 346 -20.19 -16.49 1.22
N ASN A 347 -20.49 -17.49 2.05
CA ASN A 347 -21.08 -18.75 1.60
C ASN A 347 -22.60 -18.73 1.57
N GLY A 348 -23.25 -17.68 2.11
CA GLY A 348 -24.70 -17.48 2.11
C GLY A 348 -25.45 -18.46 3.01
N ASP A 349 -24.82 -19.01 4.05
CA ASP A 349 -25.48 -19.97 4.98
C ASP A 349 -26.19 -19.32 6.16
N GLY A 350 -26.10 -18.00 6.29
CA GLY A 350 -26.73 -17.19 7.33
C GLY A 350 -25.96 -17.16 8.64
N THR A 351 -24.73 -17.67 8.69
CA THR A 351 -23.91 -17.68 9.91
C THR A 351 -22.90 -16.54 9.97
N GLY A 352 -22.48 -16.02 8.82
CA GLY A 352 -21.55 -14.89 8.66
C GLY A 352 -20.12 -15.16 9.08
N GLU A 353 -19.26 -14.19 8.79
CA GLU A 353 -17.83 -14.17 9.16
C GLU A 353 -16.97 -15.29 8.53
N ASP A 354 -17.33 -15.80 7.37
CA ASP A 354 -16.69 -16.94 6.73
C ASP A 354 -15.19 -16.75 6.51
N TYR A 355 -14.82 -15.60 5.99
CA TYR A 355 -13.44 -15.24 5.68
C TYR A 355 -12.99 -13.94 6.37
N LEU A 356 -13.75 -13.48 7.37
CA LEU A 356 -13.39 -12.33 8.20
C LEU A 356 -12.94 -12.80 9.59
N SER A 357 -11.74 -12.45 9.97
CA SER A 357 -11.17 -12.85 11.26
C SER A 357 -10.35 -11.74 11.89
N PHE A 358 -10.72 -11.36 13.11
CA PHE A 358 -9.92 -10.45 13.94
C PHE A 358 -9.53 -11.16 15.24
N LYS A 359 -8.21 -11.29 15.47
CA LYS A 359 -7.66 -11.94 16.64
C LYS A 359 -6.68 -11.04 17.36
N LYS A 360 -6.86 -10.89 18.66
CA LYS A 360 -5.94 -10.07 19.48
C LYS A 360 -5.81 -8.64 18.96
N ALA A 361 -6.93 -8.02 18.56
CA ALA A 361 -6.97 -6.63 18.12
C ALA A 361 -7.33 -5.71 19.30
N PHE A 362 -6.82 -4.48 19.27
CA PHE A 362 -7.21 -3.41 20.17
C PHE A 362 -7.84 -2.27 19.36
N TRP A 363 -9.08 -1.91 19.71
CA TRP A 363 -9.90 -0.95 18.99
C TRP A 363 -10.14 0.31 19.83
N SER A 364 -9.82 1.47 19.30
CA SER A 364 -9.92 2.75 19.99
C SER A 364 -10.26 3.91 19.04
N CYS A 365 -11.39 3.80 18.34
CA CYS A 365 -11.94 4.86 17.49
C CYS A 365 -13.12 5.55 18.16
N SER A 366 -13.67 6.60 17.54
CA SER A 366 -14.86 7.32 18.03
C SER A 366 -16.10 6.43 18.08
N SER A 367 -16.22 5.50 17.10
CA SER A 367 -17.16 4.39 17.10
C SER A 367 -16.41 3.09 16.77
N LEU A 368 -16.92 1.94 17.20
CA LEU A 368 -16.31 0.65 16.78
C LEU A 368 -16.64 0.38 15.31
N THR A 369 -17.88 0.60 14.91
CA THR A 369 -18.34 0.38 13.54
C THR A 369 -19.37 1.43 13.14
N LEU A 370 -19.62 1.54 11.84
CA LEU A 370 -20.72 2.32 11.27
C LEU A 370 -21.80 1.40 10.70
N THR A 371 -22.94 1.98 10.38
CA THR A 371 -23.95 1.31 9.56
C THR A 371 -23.48 1.30 8.11
N THR A 372 -23.68 0.18 7.42
CA THR A 372 -23.38 0.02 6.00
C THR A 372 -24.01 1.15 5.15
N GLU A 373 -23.27 1.72 4.24
CA GLU A 373 -23.70 2.84 3.41
C GLU A 373 -24.87 2.46 2.47
N ASP A 374 -24.86 1.25 1.95
CA ASP A 374 -25.86 0.76 0.99
C ASP A 374 -27.05 0.04 1.63
N GLY A 375 -27.02 -0.17 2.95
CA GLY A 375 -28.08 -0.83 3.71
C GLY A 375 -28.12 -2.36 3.58
N SER A 376 -27.07 -2.97 2.99
CA SER A 376 -26.83 -4.40 3.02
C SER A 376 -25.58 -4.72 3.89
N GLY A 377 -25.46 -5.94 4.38
CA GLY A 377 -24.36 -6.35 5.25
C GLY A 377 -24.75 -6.58 6.71
N PRO A 378 -23.76 -6.79 7.60
CA PRO A 378 -24.02 -7.14 8.99
C PRO A 378 -24.60 -5.96 9.77
N THR A 379 -25.38 -6.28 10.79
CA THR A 379 -25.80 -5.26 11.76
C THR A 379 -24.61 -4.80 12.60
N ILE A 380 -24.68 -3.58 13.16
CA ILE A 380 -23.69 -3.04 14.11
C ILE A 380 -23.33 -4.08 15.18
N ALA A 381 -24.34 -4.74 15.79
CA ALA A 381 -24.10 -5.73 16.84
C ALA A 381 -23.35 -6.98 16.37
N GLN A 382 -23.53 -7.40 15.12
CA GLN A 382 -22.78 -8.52 14.53
C GLN A 382 -21.32 -8.10 14.30
N THR A 383 -21.08 -6.93 13.71
CA THR A 383 -19.74 -6.40 13.51
C THR A 383 -19.00 -6.20 14.83
N GLU A 384 -19.60 -5.60 15.83
CA GLU A 384 -19.00 -5.43 17.17
C GLU A 384 -18.69 -6.78 17.84
N THR A 385 -19.56 -7.78 17.66
CA THR A 385 -19.31 -9.13 18.14
C THR A 385 -18.09 -9.76 17.48
N MET A 386 -17.97 -9.61 16.16
CA MET A 386 -16.82 -10.07 15.39
C MET A 386 -15.53 -9.37 15.85
N MET A 387 -15.54 -8.05 16.01
CA MET A 387 -14.40 -7.25 16.42
C MET A 387 -13.87 -7.60 17.82
N THR A 388 -14.75 -7.94 18.76
CA THR A 388 -14.40 -8.09 20.18
C THR A 388 -14.17 -9.54 20.62
N LYS A 389 -14.39 -10.52 19.74
CA LYS A 389 -14.09 -11.92 20.03
C LYS A 389 -12.60 -12.27 19.87
N ASN A 390 -12.23 -13.52 20.08
CA ASN A 390 -10.88 -14.07 19.88
C ASN A 390 -9.78 -13.36 20.70
N GLY A 391 -10.15 -12.80 21.86
CA GLY A 391 -9.23 -12.10 22.76
C GLY A 391 -8.87 -10.70 22.31
N SER A 392 -9.65 -10.11 21.40
CA SER A 392 -9.61 -8.69 21.06
C SER A 392 -10.29 -7.84 22.16
N ALA A 393 -9.94 -6.57 22.23
CA ALA A 393 -10.45 -5.63 23.24
C ALA A 393 -10.76 -4.26 22.59
N ALA A 394 -11.67 -3.51 23.20
CA ALA A 394 -11.93 -2.13 22.88
C ALA A 394 -11.72 -1.24 24.09
N GLY A 395 -11.19 -0.04 23.90
CA GLY A 395 -10.91 0.87 25.02
C GLY A 395 -10.19 2.14 24.59
N THR A 396 -9.75 2.91 25.56
CA THR A 396 -8.95 4.12 25.31
C THR A 396 -7.51 3.73 24.98
N ASN A 397 -6.97 4.24 23.87
CA ASN A 397 -5.58 3.99 23.51
C ASN A 397 -4.61 4.73 24.44
N SER A 398 -3.38 4.24 24.48
CA SER A 398 -2.26 4.83 25.21
C SER A 398 -1.00 4.95 24.34
N LEU A 399 -1.18 5.01 23.03
CA LEU A 399 -0.12 5.09 22.05
C LEU A 399 0.81 6.28 22.30
N THR A 400 2.07 6.10 21.99
CA THR A 400 3.05 7.18 21.87
C THR A 400 3.48 7.25 20.40
N GLY A 401 2.96 8.24 19.67
CA GLY A 401 2.97 8.22 18.20
C GLY A 401 2.15 7.02 17.69
N TYR A 402 2.80 6.09 17.04
CA TYR A 402 2.21 4.84 16.54
C TYR A 402 2.67 3.60 17.32
N CYS A 403 3.48 3.75 18.35
CA CYS A 403 3.93 2.65 19.18
C CYS A 403 3.07 2.48 20.43
N ASN A 404 2.91 1.22 20.84
CA ASN A 404 2.06 0.82 21.96
C ASN A 404 2.46 1.48 23.28
N GLY A 405 1.44 1.81 24.07
CA GLY A 405 1.55 2.09 25.49
C GLY A 405 1.05 0.92 26.34
N ALA A 406 0.63 1.24 27.56
CA ALA A 406 0.24 0.24 28.54
C ALA A 406 -1.06 -0.50 28.17
N ASN A 407 -2.02 0.19 27.55
CA ASN A 407 -3.33 -0.39 27.28
C ASN A 407 -3.27 -1.41 26.15
N GLU A 408 -2.54 -1.09 25.07
CA GLU A 408 -2.32 -2.00 23.94
C GLU A 408 -1.49 -3.21 24.37
N ASN A 409 -0.44 -3.00 25.16
CA ASN A 409 0.42 -4.07 25.67
C ASN A 409 -0.27 -4.97 26.73
N ALA A 410 -1.46 -4.61 27.20
CA ALA A 410 -2.27 -5.48 28.05
C ALA A 410 -2.96 -6.61 27.26
N VAL A 411 -3.11 -6.46 25.94
CA VAL A 411 -3.63 -7.52 25.06
C VAL A 411 -2.51 -8.50 24.76
N VAL A 412 -2.72 -9.76 25.13
CA VAL A 412 -1.74 -10.83 24.88
C VAL A 412 -1.75 -11.21 23.40
N ALA A 413 -0.64 -11.04 22.73
CA ALA A 413 -0.49 -11.38 21.32
C ALA A 413 -0.77 -12.85 21.01
N ASP A 414 -1.25 -13.10 19.79
CA ASP A 414 -1.34 -14.46 19.25
C ASP A 414 0.00 -14.94 18.73
N ASP A 415 0.28 -16.24 18.88
CA ASP A 415 1.48 -16.87 18.33
C ASP A 415 1.23 -17.28 16.87
N LEU A 416 1.82 -16.58 15.95
CA LEU A 416 1.67 -16.81 14.51
C LEU A 416 2.79 -17.66 13.90
N SER A 417 3.70 -18.20 14.70
CA SER A 417 4.88 -18.98 14.26
C SER A 417 4.56 -20.27 13.50
N ALA A 418 3.29 -20.71 13.52
CA ALA A 418 2.83 -21.82 12.69
C ALA A 418 2.87 -21.53 11.18
N ASP A 419 2.78 -20.26 10.77
CA ASP A 419 3.02 -19.80 9.40
C ASP A 419 4.42 -19.19 9.32
N SER A 420 5.30 -19.80 8.54
CA SER A 420 6.72 -19.44 8.45
C SER A 420 7.00 -18.03 7.93
N PHE A 421 6.00 -17.33 7.40
CA PHE A 421 6.14 -15.94 7.01
C PHE A 421 6.17 -15.02 8.23
N PHE A 422 5.35 -15.29 9.24
CA PHE A 422 5.23 -14.42 10.39
C PHE A 422 6.32 -14.66 11.43
N ASP A 423 6.95 -13.58 11.88
CA ASP A 423 7.84 -13.60 13.03
C ASP A 423 7.00 -13.69 14.31
N ALA A 424 7.48 -14.45 15.27
CA ALA A 424 6.86 -14.51 16.59
C ALA A 424 7.03 -13.17 17.33
N THR A 425 5.93 -12.59 17.78
CA THR A 425 5.92 -11.36 18.56
C THR A 425 5.24 -11.54 19.89
N ALA A 426 5.69 -10.82 20.90
CA ALA A 426 5.06 -10.83 22.23
C ALA A 426 4.09 -9.66 22.44
N HIS A 427 3.78 -8.90 21.39
CA HIS A 427 2.95 -7.70 21.42
C HIS A 427 2.02 -7.67 20.21
N ILE A 428 0.90 -7.00 20.37
CA ILE A 428 0.04 -6.57 19.24
C ILE A 428 0.57 -5.26 18.65
N GLY A 429 0.02 -4.81 17.51
CA GLY A 429 0.48 -3.60 16.85
C GLY A 429 1.89 -3.71 16.27
N ALA A 430 2.34 -2.68 15.59
CA ALA A 430 3.58 -2.66 14.83
C ALA A 430 4.84 -2.54 15.69
N CYS A 431 4.76 -1.91 16.87
CA CYS A 431 5.86 -1.78 17.82
C CYS A 431 5.39 -1.78 19.27
N SER A 432 6.10 -2.47 20.14
CA SER A 432 5.75 -2.66 21.56
C SER A 432 5.94 -1.41 22.44
N GLY A 433 6.55 -0.36 21.90
CA GLY A 433 6.86 0.89 22.56
C GLY A 433 7.90 1.69 21.77
N SER A 434 8.09 2.96 22.08
CA SER A 434 8.97 3.86 21.32
C SER A 434 10.45 3.42 21.25
N SER A 435 10.91 2.59 22.18
CA SER A 435 12.25 2.01 22.12
C SER A 435 12.39 0.84 21.11
N ALA A 436 11.27 0.30 20.62
CA ALA A 436 11.20 -0.74 19.63
C ALA A 436 10.72 -0.21 18.26
N ASP A 437 10.84 1.09 18.05
CA ASP A 437 10.47 1.75 16.80
C ASP A 437 11.43 1.37 15.68
N TRP A 438 10.97 0.52 14.79
CA TRP A 438 11.74 0.02 13.66
C TRP A 438 11.81 1.01 12.48
N THR A 439 11.07 2.11 12.51
CA THR A 439 11.15 3.16 11.49
C THR A 439 12.41 4.03 11.66
N ALA A 440 12.98 4.01 12.86
CA ALA A 440 14.15 4.82 13.18
C ALA A 440 15.35 4.54 12.27
N ASN A 441 16.04 5.59 11.87
CA ASN A 441 17.26 5.62 11.06
C ASN A 441 17.10 5.27 9.57
N TRP A 442 15.89 5.06 9.05
CA TRP A 442 15.70 4.86 7.62
C TRP A 442 14.48 5.60 7.07
N ALA A 443 13.38 5.62 7.79
CA ALA A 443 12.17 6.31 7.37
C ALA A 443 12.30 7.83 7.53
N VAL A 444 11.57 8.56 6.71
CA VAL A 444 11.38 10.00 6.89
C VAL A 444 10.43 10.21 8.06
N ASP A 445 10.86 10.99 9.05
CA ASP A 445 10.01 11.35 10.18
C ASP A 445 8.90 12.31 9.69
N PRO A 446 7.64 11.91 9.76
CA PRO A 446 6.55 12.74 9.27
C PRO A 446 6.26 13.96 10.15
N SER A 447 6.88 14.08 11.32
CA SER A 447 6.72 15.23 12.22
C SER A 447 7.70 16.38 11.93
N ASN A 448 8.62 16.21 10.99
CA ASN A 448 9.66 17.21 10.66
C ASN A 448 9.36 17.96 9.38
#